data_23488e7183b60a095e84e52c8a58d7e4
#
_entry.id   23488e7183b60a095e84e52c8a58d7e4
#
_cell.length_a   1.000
_cell.length_b   1.000
_cell.length_c   1.000
_cell.angle_alpha   90.00
_cell.angle_beta   90.00
_cell.angle_gamma   90.00
#
_symmetry.space_group_name_H-M   'P 1'
#
loop_
_entity.id
_entity.type
_entity.pdbx_description
1 polymer ?
#
loop_
_entity_poly.entity_id
_entity_poly.type
_entity_poly.pdbx_seq_one_letter_code
_entity_poly.pdbx_strand_id
1 'polypeptide(L)'
;MDFNLSREHQLIRKMMAEFTEKEVKPIAAETDRTCEYPRENIEKLFDLGVMGMCVPKEYGGCGADPLASAICIEELSKQCASTGDIVATHNGLCCDPIMTYGTAEQKAKYLPMLTKGHHVGAFALTEPNAGSDASKGQTEAKLEGDHYVMNGSKIFITNGYVADVFVVFAMTDKSKGTKGISAFIVESGFPGFSVGKHEEKLGLHGSPTAEIVFQDCIIPKENLLGVEGKGFSIAMATLDGGRIGIAAQSLGIAEGALQEAINYTKGRVQFGKPISKFQNTQFTLADMELGCEAGRLLTYQAAIAKGEGKRYTKQAAMAKLFTSEHAMKTTTKVVQLFGGYGYTKDYPVERMMRDAKITEIYEGTSEVQRIVISANMGL
;
A
#
# COMPACT_ATOMS: atom_id res chain seq x y z
N MET A 1 -14.50 6.75 24.38
CA MET A 1 -13.98 6.36 23.05
C MET A 1 -15.13 6.56 22.07
N ASP A 2 -14.96 7.42 21.08
CA ASP A 2 -15.97 7.63 20.04
C ASP A 2 -15.57 6.81 18.80
N PHE A 3 -16.46 5.93 18.36
CA PHE A 3 -16.25 5.09 17.17
C PHE A 3 -16.86 5.70 15.91
N ASN A 4 -17.52 6.87 16.03
CA ASN A 4 -18.15 7.53 14.92
C ASN A 4 -17.10 8.32 14.12
N LEU A 5 -17.19 8.23 12.80
CA LEU A 5 -16.44 9.10 11.91
C LEU A 5 -16.89 10.55 12.07
N SER A 6 -15.93 11.48 12.07
CA SER A 6 -16.24 12.90 11.98
C SER A 6 -17.00 13.21 10.69
N ARG A 7 -17.66 14.38 10.63
CA ARG A 7 -18.32 14.83 9.41
C ARG A 7 -17.37 14.89 8.20
N GLU A 8 -16.14 15.29 8.42
CA GLU A 8 -15.11 15.34 7.37
C GLU A 8 -14.79 13.96 6.84
N HIS A 9 -14.52 12.97 7.70
CA HIS A 9 -14.28 11.59 7.31
C HIS A 9 -15.47 10.95 6.58
N GLN A 10 -16.71 11.27 6.99
CA GLN A 10 -17.92 10.82 6.30
C GLN A 10 -18.02 11.40 4.88
N LEU A 11 -17.67 12.66 4.70
CA LEU A 11 -17.66 13.32 3.38
C LEU A 11 -16.57 12.73 2.48
N ILE A 12 -15.36 12.49 3.02
CA ILE A 12 -14.26 11.83 2.29
C ILE A 12 -14.68 10.43 1.86
N ARG A 13 -15.25 9.64 2.75
CA ARG A 13 -15.77 8.30 2.42
C ARG A 13 -16.80 8.35 1.30
N LYS A 14 -17.77 9.25 1.40
CA LYS A 14 -18.81 9.41 0.37
C LYS A 14 -18.21 9.79 -0.97
N MET A 15 -17.31 10.77 -0.99
CA MET A 15 -16.62 11.23 -2.21
C MET A 15 -15.85 10.06 -2.85
N MET A 16 -15.09 9.31 -2.05
CA MET A 16 -14.31 8.19 -2.55
C MET A 16 -15.18 7.02 -3.02
N ALA A 17 -16.27 6.72 -2.34
CA ALA A 17 -17.22 5.70 -2.77
C ALA A 17 -17.87 6.07 -4.13
N GLU A 18 -18.24 7.33 -4.32
CA GLU A 18 -18.79 7.82 -5.59
C GLU A 18 -17.73 7.77 -6.71
N PHE A 19 -16.51 8.20 -6.44
CA PHE A 19 -15.39 8.11 -7.37
C PHE A 19 -15.10 6.66 -7.77
N THR A 20 -15.01 5.77 -6.79
CA THR A 20 -14.71 4.35 -6.99
C THR A 20 -15.79 3.68 -7.85
N GLU A 21 -17.06 3.95 -7.60
CA GLU A 21 -18.16 3.36 -8.39
C GLU A 21 -18.19 3.90 -9.83
N LYS A 22 -17.89 5.19 -10.03
CA LYS A 22 -18.00 5.84 -11.35
C LYS A 22 -16.75 5.68 -12.22
N GLU A 23 -15.56 5.75 -11.62
CA GLU A 23 -14.30 5.84 -12.36
C GLU A 23 -13.46 4.56 -12.26
N VAL A 24 -13.41 3.93 -11.07
CA VAL A 24 -12.53 2.77 -10.84
C VAL A 24 -13.17 1.46 -11.24
N LYS A 25 -14.39 1.21 -10.79
CA LYS A 25 -15.12 -0.04 -11.05
C LYS A 25 -15.27 -0.38 -12.54
N PRO A 26 -15.63 0.59 -13.43
CA PRO A 26 -15.85 0.28 -14.84
C PRO A 26 -14.62 -0.26 -15.57
N ILE A 27 -13.42 0.15 -15.17
CA ILE A 27 -12.17 -0.26 -15.82
C ILE A 27 -11.41 -1.36 -15.06
N ALA A 28 -11.84 -1.73 -13.84
CA ALA A 28 -11.08 -2.64 -12.98
C ALA A 28 -10.83 -4.03 -13.60
N ALA A 29 -11.80 -4.57 -14.35
CA ALA A 29 -11.66 -5.85 -15.05
C ALA A 29 -10.68 -5.75 -16.22
N GLU A 30 -10.73 -4.66 -16.97
CA GLU A 30 -9.83 -4.42 -18.10
C GLU A 30 -8.39 -4.18 -17.61
N THR A 31 -8.21 -3.36 -16.57
CA THR A 31 -6.93 -3.14 -15.89
C THR A 31 -6.27 -4.46 -15.43
N ASP A 32 -7.05 -5.39 -14.86
CA ASP A 32 -6.53 -6.72 -14.49
C ASP A 32 -6.17 -7.55 -15.71
N ARG A 33 -6.97 -7.50 -16.78
CA ARG A 33 -6.76 -8.28 -18.01
C ARG A 33 -5.54 -7.82 -18.82
N THR A 34 -5.36 -6.50 -18.95
CA THR A 34 -4.28 -5.89 -19.75
C THR A 34 -2.98 -5.71 -18.97
N CYS A 35 -3.03 -5.81 -17.62
CA CYS A 35 -1.92 -5.48 -16.72
C CYS A 35 -1.45 -4.02 -16.87
N GLU A 36 -2.31 -3.13 -17.36
CA GLU A 36 -1.97 -1.74 -17.60
C GLU A 36 -2.19 -0.87 -16.35
N TYR A 37 -1.29 0.07 -16.15
CA TYR A 37 -1.40 1.09 -15.10
C TYR A 37 -2.62 1.99 -15.37
N PRO A 38 -3.54 2.16 -14.40
CA PRO A 38 -4.78 2.93 -14.57
C PRO A 38 -4.51 4.46 -14.54
N ARG A 39 -3.75 4.95 -15.51
CA ARG A 39 -3.23 6.31 -15.58
C ARG A 39 -4.30 7.38 -15.38
N GLU A 40 -5.40 7.30 -16.12
CA GLU A 40 -6.47 8.30 -16.04
C GLU A 40 -7.09 8.39 -14.62
N ASN A 41 -7.25 7.27 -13.95
CA ASN A 41 -7.77 7.26 -12.58
C ASN A 41 -6.76 7.88 -11.60
N ILE A 42 -5.47 7.60 -11.78
CA ILE A 42 -4.43 8.18 -10.91
C ILE A 42 -4.30 9.69 -11.14
N GLU A 43 -4.40 10.17 -12.37
CA GLU A 43 -4.43 11.62 -12.68
C GLU A 43 -5.62 12.31 -11.99
N LYS A 44 -6.82 11.72 -12.08
CA LYS A 44 -8.00 12.24 -11.35
C LYS A 44 -7.81 12.20 -9.84
N LEU A 45 -7.10 11.21 -9.30
CA LEU A 45 -6.80 11.14 -7.86
C LEU A 45 -5.78 12.22 -7.42
N PHE A 46 -4.87 12.64 -8.30
CA PHE A 46 -4.04 13.83 -8.09
C PHE A 46 -4.91 15.09 -8.03
N ASP A 47 -5.81 15.27 -8.99
CA ASP A 47 -6.72 16.43 -9.04
C ASP A 47 -7.63 16.53 -7.81
N LEU A 48 -8.06 15.39 -7.28
CA LEU A 48 -8.83 15.29 -6.03
C LEU A 48 -7.97 15.48 -4.76
N GLY A 49 -6.64 15.56 -4.89
CA GLY A 49 -5.70 15.69 -3.78
C GLY A 49 -5.46 14.40 -2.99
N VAL A 50 -5.97 13.26 -3.45
CA VAL A 50 -5.80 11.95 -2.79
C VAL A 50 -4.33 11.51 -2.80
N MET A 51 -3.57 11.86 -3.85
CA MET A 51 -2.13 11.57 -3.99
C MET A 51 -1.24 12.50 -3.12
N GLY A 52 -1.82 13.27 -2.22
CA GLY A 52 -1.12 14.10 -1.24
C GLY A 52 -1.94 14.26 0.02
N MET A 53 -2.74 13.24 0.37
CA MET A 53 -3.77 13.33 1.41
C MET A 53 -3.23 13.85 2.73
N CYS A 54 -2.14 13.31 3.24
CA CYS A 54 -1.54 13.69 4.52
C CYS A 54 -0.44 14.76 4.42
N VAL A 55 -0.04 15.16 3.20
CA VAL A 55 0.97 16.20 3.00
C VAL A 55 0.36 17.57 3.33
N PRO A 56 1.07 18.44 4.09
CA PRO A 56 0.58 19.78 4.42
C PRO A 56 0.27 20.63 3.20
N LYS A 57 -0.67 21.57 3.36
CA LYS A 57 -1.12 22.46 2.28
C LYS A 57 0.00 23.33 1.72
N GLU A 58 0.99 23.70 2.55
CA GLU A 58 2.17 24.46 2.12
C GLU A 58 3.01 23.76 1.07
N TYR A 59 2.97 22.40 1.03
CA TYR A 59 3.62 21.57 0.01
C TYR A 59 2.63 21.02 -1.03
N GLY A 60 1.43 21.60 -1.10
CA GLY A 60 0.43 21.26 -2.12
C GLY A 60 -0.51 20.09 -1.77
N GLY A 61 -0.38 19.47 -0.61
CA GLY A 61 -1.26 18.40 -0.15
C GLY A 61 -2.57 18.89 0.46
N CYS A 62 -3.39 17.95 0.93
CA CYS A 62 -4.66 18.24 1.60
C CYS A 62 -4.50 18.58 3.08
N GLY A 63 -3.44 18.13 3.74
CA GLY A 63 -3.22 18.27 5.18
C GLY A 63 -4.23 17.50 6.03
N ALA A 64 -4.79 16.44 5.48
CA ALA A 64 -5.71 15.54 6.19
C ALA A 64 -4.94 14.57 7.10
N ASP A 65 -5.65 13.87 7.96
CA ASP A 65 -5.07 12.93 8.89
C ASP A 65 -4.87 11.52 8.29
N PRO A 66 -4.14 10.61 8.96
CA PRO A 66 -3.94 9.24 8.48
C PRO A 66 -5.22 8.41 8.37
N LEU A 67 -6.28 8.74 9.12
CA LEU A 67 -7.57 8.07 9.01
C LEU A 67 -8.25 8.40 7.67
N ALA A 68 -8.18 9.65 7.24
CA ALA A 68 -8.68 10.06 5.92
C ALA A 68 -7.98 9.30 4.79
N SER A 69 -6.65 9.14 4.88
CA SER A 69 -5.87 8.34 3.92
C SER A 69 -6.29 6.86 3.93
N ALA A 70 -6.47 6.26 5.10
CA ALA A 70 -6.93 4.88 5.23
C ALA A 70 -8.33 4.68 4.60
N ILE A 71 -9.26 5.61 4.82
CA ILE A 71 -10.60 5.59 4.21
C ILE A 71 -10.51 5.65 2.67
N CYS A 72 -9.62 6.48 2.11
CA CYS A 72 -9.45 6.54 0.65
C CYS A 72 -8.97 5.20 0.08
N ILE A 73 -7.96 4.58 0.71
CA ILE A 73 -7.42 3.28 0.28
C ILE A 73 -8.47 2.17 0.41
N GLU A 74 -9.22 2.14 1.52
CA GLU A 74 -10.33 1.22 1.76
C GLU A 74 -11.37 1.30 0.64
N GLU A 75 -11.89 2.50 0.35
CA GLU A 75 -12.94 2.69 -0.68
C GLU A 75 -12.45 2.32 -2.09
N LEU A 76 -11.24 2.70 -2.49
CA LEU A 76 -10.65 2.31 -3.77
C LEU A 76 -10.52 0.80 -3.91
N SER A 77 -10.07 0.15 -2.85
CA SER A 77 -9.76 -1.28 -2.84
C SER A 77 -11.00 -2.18 -2.88
N LYS A 78 -12.19 -1.66 -2.61
CA LYS A 78 -13.47 -2.38 -2.78
C LYS A 78 -13.69 -2.82 -4.22
N GLN A 79 -13.20 -2.07 -5.19
CA GLN A 79 -13.39 -2.35 -6.61
C GLN A 79 -12.09 -2.67 -7.34
N CYS A 80 -10.97 -2.05 -6.95
CA CYS A 80 -9.66 -2.27 -7.57
C CYS A 80 -8.53 -2.14 -6.55
N ALA A 81 -8.03 -3.27 -6.08
CA ALA A 81 -6.94 -3.30 -5.12
C ALA A 81 -5.63 -2.75 -5.70
N SER A 82 -5.42 -2.84 -7.03
CA SER A 82 -4.27 -2.23 -7.70
C SER A 82 -4.25 -0.71 -7.55
N THR A 83 -5.40 -0.04 -7.73
CA THR A 83 -5.51 1.40 -7.54
C THR A 83 -5.24 1.79 -6.08
N GLY A 84 -5.77 1.01 -5.12
CA GLY A 84 -5.50 1.20 -3.69
C GLY A 84 -4.02 1.05 -3.33
N ASP A 85 -3.33 0.07 -3.92
CA ASP A 85 -1.89 -0.20 -3.73
C ASP A 85 -1.00 0.95 -4.23
N ILE A 86 -1.30 1.48 -5.42
CA ILE A 86 -0.59 2.63 -5.99
C ILE A 86 -0.67 3.83 -5.04
N VAL A 87 -1.87 4.14 -4.55
CA VAL A 87 -2.12 5.26 -3.63
C VAL A 87 -1.45 5.04 -2.28
N ALA A 88 -1.56 3.82 -1.73
CA ALA A 88 -0.96 3.47 -0.45
C ALA A 88 0.56 3.60 -0.47
N THR A 89 1.21 3.06 -1.51
CA THR A 89 2.67 3.15 -1.69
C THR A 89 3.13 4.59 -1.87
N HIS A 90 2.47 5.34 -2.74
CA HIS A 90 2.81 6.74 -3.02
C HIS A 90 2.74 7.61 -1.74
N ASN A 91 1.62 7.58 -1.05
CA ASN A 91 1.41 8.40 0.15
C ASN A 91 2.22 7.90 1.36
N GLY A 92 2.09 6.59 1.66
CA GLY A 92 2.61 6.01 2.90
C GLY A 92 4.10 5.69 2.88
N LEU A 93 4.64 5.34 1.70
CA LEU A 93 6.02 4.86 1.59
C LEU A 93 6.96 5.84 0.89
N CYS A 94 6.44 6.83 0.15
CA CYS A 94 7.27 7.86 -0.49
C CYS A 94 7.04 9.24 0.12
N CYS A 95 5.81 9.76 0.11
CA CYS A 95 5.54 11.10 0.66
C CYS A 95 5.80 11.19 2.17
N ASP A 96 5.35 10.19 2.94
CA ASP A 96 5.46 10.18 4.41
C ASP A 96 6.92 10.22 4.92
N PRO A 97 7.88 9.39 4.45
CA PRO A 97 9.26 9.49 4.88
C PRO A 97 9.94 10.78 4.42
N ILE A 98 9.63 11.32 3.23
CA ILE A 98 10.17 12.63 2.80
C ILE A 98 9.63 13.73 3.72
N MET A 99 8.32 13.69 4.04
CA MET A 99 7.71 14.64 4.97
C MET A 99 8.31 14.56 6.38
N THR A 100 8.59 13.35 6.86
CA THR A 100 9.04 13.11 8.23
C THR A 100 10.53 13.40 8.42
N TYR A 101 11.36 12.98 7.47
CA TYR A 101 12.83 12.97 7.62
C TYR A 101 13.56 13.92 6.67
N GLY A 102 12.88 14.48 5.67
CA GLY A 102 13.47 15.40 4.71
C GLY A 102 13.86 16.75 5.32
N THR A 103 14.90 17.37 4.76
CA THR A 103 15.24 18.78 5.05
C THR A 103 14.15 19.72 4.50
N ALA A 104 14.20 20.99 4.86
CA ALA A 104 13.25 21.98 4.32
C ALA A 104 13.36 22.07 2.77
N GLU A 105 14.59 22.00 2.24
CA GLU A 105 14.85 22.04 0.81
C GLU A 105 14.33 20.79 0.11
N GLN A 106 14.55 19.60 0.67
CA GLN A 106 14.03 18.34 0.14
C GLN A 106 12.48 18.35 0.11
N LYS A 107 11.83 18.78 1.19
CA LYS A 107 10.37 18.91 1.24
C LYS A 107 9.85 19.89 0.21
N ALA A 108 10.48 21.08 0.11
CA ALA A 108 10.09 22.11 -0.85
C ALA A 108 10.28 21.67 -2.31
N LYS A 109 11.27 20.81 -2.59
CA LYS A 109 11.52 20.26 -3.93
C LYS A 109 10.55 19.13 -4.26
N TYR A 110 10.48 18.09 -3.42
CA TYR A 110 9.86 16.82 -3.80
C TYR A 110 8.37 16.73 -3.49
N LEU A 111 7.90 17.31 -2.39
CA LEU A 111 6.48 17.17 -2.03
C LEU A 111 5.53 17.85 -3.02
N PRO A 112 5.80 19.08 -3.54
CA PRO A 112 4.95 19.65 -4.59
C PRO A 112 4.91 18.83 -5.88
N MET A 113 6.03 18.19 -6.27
CA MET A 113 6.06 17.26 -7.40
C MET A 113 5.12 16.07 -7.17
N LEU A 114 5.21 15.46 -5.98
CA LEU A 114 4.44 14.29 -5.57
C LEU A 114 2.97 14.59 -5.24
N THR A 115 2.56 15.83 -5.09
CA THR A 115 1.17 16.21 -4.77
C THR A 115 0.44 16.81 -5.96
N LYS A 116 0.95 17.90 -6.54
CA LYS A 116 0.34 18.64 -7.65
C LYS A 116 1.05 18.48 -8.97
N GLY A 117 2.29 18.01 -8.94
CA GLY A 117 3.12 17.82 -10.13
C GLY A 117 2.83 16.53 -10.89
N HIS A 118 1.88 15.71 -10.42
CA HIS A 118 1.52 14.41 -11.00
C HIS A 118 2.69 13.41 -11.09
N HIS A 119 3.72 13.58 -10.26
CA HIS A 119 4.82 12.63 -10.17
C HIS A 119 4.49 11.52 -9.18
N VAL A 120 4.74 10.28 -9.58
CA VAL A 120 4.45 9.11 -8.74
C VAL A 120 5.67 8.78 -7.88
N GLY A 121 5.42 8.39 -6.64
CA GLY A 121 6.45 7.96 -5.69
C GLY A 121 6.51 6.46 -5.49
N ALA A 122 7.71 5.95 -5.20
CA ALA A 122 7.97 4.56 -4.89
C ALA A 122 8.93 4.39 -3.69
N PHE A 123 8.99 3.17 -3.16
CA PHE A 123 9.82 2.80 -2.01
C PHE A 123 10.64 1.55 -2.36
N ALA A 124 11.94 1.66 -2.34
CA ALA A 124 12.86 0.65 -2.83
C ALA A 124 13.77 0.12 -1.72
N LEU A 125 13.26 -0.85 -0.94
CA LEU A 125 13.99 -1.52 0.15
C LEU A 125 14.42 -2.94 -0.24
N THR A 126 13.49 -3.76 -0.74
CA THR A 126 13.64 -5.19 -0.96
C THR A 126 14.68 -5.52 -2.03
N GLU A 127 15.53 -6.52 -1.76
CA GLU A 127 16.52 -7.06 -2.69
C GLU A 127 16.34 -8.58 -2.87
N PRO A 128 16.93 -9.21 -3.91
CA PRO A 128 16.76 -10.64 -4.18
C PRO A 128 17.02 -11.54 -2.97
N ASN A 129 17.95 -11.20 -2.11
CA ASN A 129 18.32 -11.96 -0.91
C ASN A 129 17.96 -11.26 0.40
N ALA A 130 17.17 -10.19 0.37
CA ALA A 130 16.79 -9.37 1.54
C ALA A 130 15.33 -8.93 1.45
N GLY A 131 14.42 -9.88 1.72
CA GLY A 131 12.97 -9.65 1.87
C GLY A 131 12.61 -9.42 3.34
N SER A 132 12.16 -10.46 4.05
CA SER A 132 11.84 -10.37 5.49
C SER A 132 13.05 -10.00 6.35
N ASP A 133 14.25 -10.46 5.98
CA ASP A 133 15.51 -9.98 6.58
C ASP A 133 16.05 -8.78 5.79
N ALA A 134 15.35 -7.65 5.89
CA ALA A 134 15.74 -6.41 5.21
C ALA A 134 17.10 -5.84 5.66
N SER A 135 17.66 -6.37 6.75
CA SER A 135 18.98 -5.97 7.24
C SER A 135 20.14 -6.45 6.36
N LYS A 136 19.87 -7.41 5.45
CA LYS A 136 20.86 -8.06 4.57
C LYS A 136 20.96 -7.45 3.19
N GLY A 137 20.38 -6.26 2.97
CA GLY A 137 20.52 -5.53 1.71
C GLY A 137 21.99 -5.33 1.32
N GLN A 138 22.29 -5.49 0.04
CA GLN A 138 23.66 -5.45 -0.52
C GLN A 138 23.89 -4.24 -1.43
N THR A 139 22.84 -3.53 -1.86
CA THR A 139 22.96 -2.27 -2.60
C THR A 139 23.85 -1.31 -1.81
N GLU A 140 24.90 -0.80 -2.44
CA GLU A 140 25.89 0.08 -1.83
C GLU A 140 25.76 1.51 -2.34
N ALA A 141 26.09 2.49 -1.50
CA ALA A 141 26.23 3.88 -1.88
C ALA A 141 27.51 4.44 -1.25
N LYS A 142 28.50 4.77 -2.09
CA LYS A 142 29.80 5.31 -1.66
C LYS A 142 29.85 6.80 -1.90
N LEU A 143 30.25 7.57 -0.89
CA LEU A 143 30.44 9.01 -1.03
C LEU A 143 31.74 9.30 -1.81
N GLU A 144 31.60 10.01 -2.93
CA GLU A 144 32.70 10.46 -3.78
C GLU A 144 32.58 11.98 -4.01
N GLY A 145 33.31 12.75 -3.22
CA GLY A 145 33.23 14.22 -3.29
C GLY A 145 31.89 14.77 -2.86
N ASP A 146 31.13 15.31 -3.79
CA ASP A 146 29.82 15.94 -3.57
C ASP A 146 28.61 15.07 -3.95
N HIS A 147 28.82 13.79 -4.27
CA HIS A 147 27.76 12.85 -4.64
C HIS A 147 28.03 11.45 -4.08
N TYR A 148 26.99 10.63 -4.06
CA TYR A 148 27.08 9.19 -3.82
C TYR A 148 27.03 8.44 -5.14
N VAL A 149 27.86 7.41 -5.27
CA VAL A 149 27.80 6.43 -6.36
C VAL A 149 27.12 5.19 -5.84
N MET A 150 25.92 4.90 -6.36
CA MET A 150 25.09 3.75 -5.93
C MET A 150 25.19 2.61 -6.92
N ASN A 151 25.39 1.39 -6.39
CA ASN A 151 25.46 0.14 -7.17
C ASN A 151 24.63 -0.96 -6.49
N GLY A 152 23.82 -1.68 -7.28
CA GLY A 152 22.97 -2.78 -6.82
C GLY A 152 21.65 -2.84 -7.52
N SER A 153 20.71 -3.62 -6.97
CA SER A 153 19.34 -3.68 -7.49
C SER A 153 18.32 -3.89 -6.37
N LYS A 154 17.10 -3.43 -6.64
CA LYS A 154 15.91 -3.61 -5.79
C LYS A 154 14.85 -4.35 -6.58
N ILE A 155 14.12 -5.26 -5.94
CA ILE A 155 13.08 -6.06 -6.60
C ILE A 155 11.72 -5.85 -5.96
N PHE A 156 10.67 -6.20 -6.71
CA PHE A 156 9.28 -6.10 -6.28
C PHE A 156 8.86 -4.67 -5.89
N ILE A 157 9.40 -3.67 -6.61
CA ILE A 157 9.14 -2.28 -6.29
C ILE A 157 7.81 -1.85 -6.91
N THR A 158 6.81 -1.63 -6.05
CA THR A 158 5.52 -1.05 -6.43
C THR A 158 5.71 0.35 -6.99
N ASN A 159 4.98 0.68 -8.04
CA ASN A 159 5.15 1.88 -8.87
C ASN A 159 6.47 1.93 -9.66
N GLY A 160 7.27 0.87 -9.67
CA GLY A 160 8.66 0.86 -10.09
C GLY A 160 8.93 1.37 -11.51
N TYR A 161 8.02 1.15 -12.48
CA TYR A 161 8.21 1.61 -13.86
C TYR A 161 7.39 2.83 -14.25
N VAL A 162 6.66 3.43 -13.28
CA VAL A 162 5.91 4.69 -13.48
C VAL A 162 6.33 5.79 -12.50
N ALA A 163 7.11 5.45 -11.48
CA ALA A 163 7.53 6.41 -10.47
C ALA A 163 8.66 7.31 -10.99
N ASP A 164 8.58 8.57 -10.57
CA ASP A 164 9.58 9.60 -10.85
C ASP A 164 10.54 9.77 -9.66
N VAL A 165 10.06 9.52 -8.44
CA VAL A 165 10.79 9.71 -7.18
C VAL A 165 10.75 8.44 -6.35
N PHE A 166 11.92 8.00 -5.89
CA PHE A 166 12.11 6.79 -5.11
C PHE A 166 12.74 7.09 -3.76
N VAL A 167 12.23 6.51 -2.68
CA VAL A 167 12.95 6.43 -1.41
C VAL A 167 13.71 5.10 -1.41
N VAL A 168 15.04 5.18 -1.51
CA VAL A 168 15.93 4.03 -1.70
C VAL A 168 16.82 3.83 -0.48
N PHE A 169 17.03 2.58 -0.08
CA PHE A 169 17.90 2.21 1.03
C PHE A 169 19.14 1.49 0.51
N ALA A 170 20.31 1.98 0.91
CA ALA A 170 21.59 1.41 0.50
C ALA A 170 22.60 1.41 1.66
N MET A 171 23.56 0.51 1.58
CA MET A 171 24.66 0.37 2.53
C MET A 171 25.73 1.43 2.26
N THR A 172 25.95 2.33 3.20
CA THR A 172 27.04 3.32 3.16
C THR A 172 28.27 2.86 3.97
N ASP A 173 28.07 1.97 4.96
CA ASP A 173 29.16 1.42 5.76
C ASP A 173 28.86 -0.03 6.22
N LYS A 174 29.39 -1.01 5.49
CA LYS A 174 29.19 -2.44 5.79
C LYS A 174 29.66 -2.88 7.17
N SER A 175 30.66 -2.19 7.75
CA SER A 175 31.21 -2.56 9.05
C SER A 175 30.24 -2.32 10.21
N LYS A 176 29.22 -1.49 10.01
CA LYS A 176 28.25 -1.08 11.03
C LYS A 176 26.93 -1.87 10.99
N GLY A 177 26.78 -2.87 10.12
CA GLY A 177 25.54 -3.65 9.97
C GLY A 177 24.34 -2.73 9.68
N THR A 178 23.23 -2.88 10.40
CA THR A 178 22.03 -2.04 10.20
C THR A 178 22.26 -0.54 10.41
N LYS A 179 23.27 -0.17 11.21
CA LYS A 179 23.69 1.23 11.41
C LYS A 179 24.52 1.79 10.26
N GLY A 180 24.82 0.98 9.26
CA GLY A 180 25.49 1.40 8.03
C GLY A 180 24.53 1.57 6.85
N ILE A 181 23.23 1.31 7.03
CA ILE A 181 22.20 1.53 6.00
C ILE A 181 21.74 2.98 6.05
N SER A 182 21.72 3.65 4.89
CA SER A 182 21.25 5.02 4.71
C SER A 182 20.06 5.07 3.75
N ALA A 183 19.27 6.13 3.83
CA ALA A 183 18.12 6.36 2.96
C ALA A 183 18.44 7.50 1.99
N PHE A 184 17.95 7.41 0.76
CA PHE A 184 18.17 8.39 -0.30
C PHE A 184 16.87 8.70 -1.04
N ILE A 185 16.74 9.95 -1.50
CA ILE A 185 15.72 10.33 -2.48
C ILE A 185 16.39 10.22 -3.85
N VAL A 186 15.89 9.33 -4.71
CA VAL A 186 16.45 9.07 -6.04
C VAL A 186 15.41 9.42 -7.09
N GLU A 187 15.79 10.19 -8.10
CA GLU A 187 14.96 10.51 -9.26
C GLU A 187 15.22 9.48 -10.38
N SER A 188 14.17 9.09 -11.09
CA SER A 188 14.29 8.14 -12.21
C SER A 188 15.20 8.65 -13.34
N GLY A 189 15.40 9.96 -13.43
CA GLY A 189 16.30 10.61 -14.40
C GLY A 189 17.77 10.64 -14.01
N PHE A 190 18.17 10.12 -12.85
CA PHE A 190 19.58 10.16 -12.45
C PHE A 190 20.45 9.24 -13.31
N PRO A 191 21.65 9.69 -13.72
CA PRO A 191 22.59 8.84 -14.48
C PRO A 191 22.87 7.53 -13.74
N GLY A 192 22.77 6.40 -14.44
CA GLY A 192 23.00 5.07 -13.87
C GLY A 192 21.77 4.43 -13.20
N PHE A 193 20.61 5.14 -13.16
CA PHE A 193 19.32 4.55 -12.79
C PHE A 193 18.68 3.86 -14.00
N SER A 194 18.11 2.69 -13.81
CA SER A 194 17.29 2.03 -14.83
C SER A 194 16.23 1.13 -14.22
N VAL A 195 15.15 0.94 -14.97
CA VAL A 195 14.11 -0.03 -14.65
C VAL A 195 14.48 -1.36 -15.30
N GLY A 196 14.52 -2.42 -14.48
CA GLY A 196 14.81 -3.77 -14.91
C GLY A 196 13.54 -4.53 -15.29
N LYS A 197 13.43 -5.76 -14.83
CA LYS A 197 12.31 -6.65 -15.13
C LYS A 197 10.99 -6.13 -14.53
N HIS A 198 9.94 -6.10 -15.36
CA HIS A 198 8.56 -5.96 -14.88
C HIS A 198 8.08 -7.32 -14.35
N GLU A 199 7.46 -7.33 -13.17
CA GLU A 199 7.05 -8.58 -12.52
C GLU A 199 5.69 -9.07 -13.02
N GLU A 200 5.65 -10.32 -13.48
CA GLU A 200 4.39 -11.04 -13.73
C GLU A 200 3.86 -11.59 -12.40
N LYS A 201 2.66 -11.17 -12.01
CA LYS A 201 2.11 -11.42 -10.67
C LYS A 201 0.84 -12.25 -10.71
N LEU A 202 0.51 -12.90 -9.59
CA LEU A 202 -0.75 -13.61 -9.39
C LEU A 202 -1.96 -12.66 -9.42
N GLY A 203 -1.82 -11.49 -8.80
CA GLY A 203 -2.84 -10.44 -8.69
C GLY A 203 -2.22 -9.05 -8.70
N LEU A 204 -3.02 -8.02 -8.38
CA LEU A 204 -2.63 -6.60 -8.47
C LEU A 204 -2.03 -6.26 -9.86
N HIS A 205 -2.62 -6.77 -10.92
CA HIS A 205 -2.05 -6.66 -12.26
C HIS A 205 -1.90 -5.21 -12.73
N GLY A 206 -2.82 -4.32 -12.33
CA GLY A 206 -2.75 -2.89 -12.65
C GLY A 206 -1.78 -2.10 -11.76
N SER A 207 -1.18 -2.72 -10.74
CA SER A 207 -0.14 -2.07 -9.92
C SER A 207 1.23 -2.34 -10.54
N PRO A 208 1.94 -1.28 -11.02
CA PRO A 208 3.21 -1.43 -11.72
C PRO A 208 4.32 -1.84 -10.76
N THR A 209 4.82 -3.07 -10.93
CA THR A 209 5.86 -3.63 -10.06
C THR A 209 7.06 -4.04 -10.89
N ALA A 210 8.26 -3.57 -10.51
CA ALA A 210 9.47 -3.83 -11.28
C ALA A 210 10.72 -3.98 -10.40
N GLU A 211 11.78 -4.51 -11.02
CA GLU A 211 13.14 -4.37 -10.56
C GLU A 211 13.66 -2.95 -10.86
N ILE A 212 14.44 -2.40 -9.94
CA ILE A 212 15.17 -1.14 -10.12
C ILE A 212 16.67 -1.44 -10.02
N VAL A 213 17.42 -0.97 -11.00
CA VAL A 213 18.86 -1.24 -11.13
C VAL A 213 19.66 0.06 -11.03
N PHE A 214 20.71 0.01 -10.22
CA PHE A 214 21.68 1.09 -10.04
C PHE A 214 23.05 0.61 -10.55
N GLN A 215 23.59 1.27 -11.57
CA GLN A 215 24.89 0.98 -12.13
C GLN A 215 25.69 2.28 -12.20
N ASP A 216 26.61 2.46 -11.25
CA ASP A 216 27.32 3.71 -11.03
C ASP A 216 26.35 4.91 -10.98
N CYS A 217 25.22 4.73 -10.29
CA CYS A 217 24.19 5.74 -10.23
C CYS A 217 24.62 6.92 -9.38
N ILE A 218 24.62 8.10 -10.00
CA ILE A 218 25.09 9.35 -9.38
C ILE A 218 23.94 10.01 -8.63
N ILE A 219 24.08 10.09 -7.32
CA ILE A 219 23.07 10.68 -6.42
C ILE A 219 23.70 11.88 -5.71
N PRO A 220 23.17 13.09 -5.90
CA PRO A 220 23.66 14.29 -5.21
C PRO A 220 23.69 14.09 -3.69
N LYS A 221 24.69 14.62 -3.01
CA LYS A 221 24.86 14.46 -1.56
C LYS A 221 23.66 14.99 -0.78
N GLU A 222 23.03 16.05 -1.25
CA GLU A 222 21.82 16.65 -0.69
C GLU A 222 20.58 15.75 -0.77
N ASN A 223 20.64 14.65 -1.53
CA ASN A 223 19.58 13.66 -1.63
C ASN A 223 19.64 12.56 -0.54
N LEU A 224 20.62 12.62 0.37
CA LEU A 224 20.60 11.80 1.57
C LEU A 224 19.39 12.16 2.44
N LEU A 225 18.50 11.21 2.65
CA LEU A 225 17.28 11.41 3.45
C LEU A 225 17.56 11.17 4.94
N GLY A 226 17.40 12.19 5.75
CA GLY A 226 17.70 12.14 7.18
C GLY A 226 19.22 12.15 7.46
N VAL A 227 19.69 11.22 8.28
CA VAL A 227 21.09 11.12 8.72
C VAL A 227 21.72 9.84 8.19
N GLU A 228 22.96 9.90 7.72
CA GLU A 228 23.73 8.73 7.27
C GLU A 228 23.77 7.66 8.38
N GLY A 229 23.57 6.40 8.01
CA GLY A 229 23.50 5.28 8.94
C GLY A 229 22.18 5.14 9.71
N LYS A 230 21.18 5.99 9.45
CA LYS A 230 19.84 5.90 10.05
C LYS A 230 18.77 5.34 9.10
N GLY A 231 19.14 4.94 7.90
CA GLY A 231 18.21 4.45 6.89
C GLY A 231 17.39 3.25 7.36
N PHE A 232 17.99 2.30 8.08
CA PHE A 232 17.23 1.14 8.58
C PHE A 232 16.12 1.54 9.56
N SER A 233 16.38 2.49 10.45
CA SER A 233 15.34 3.00 11.36
C SER A 233 14.25 3.78 10.62
N ILE A 234 14.62 4.54 9.58
CA ILE A 234 13.66 5.21 8.68
C ILE A 234 12.79 4.17 7.98
N ALA A 235 13.40 3.11 7.40
CA ALA A 235 12.65 2.04 6.74
C ALA A 235 11.62 1.38 7.67
N MET A 236 12.02 1.01 8.88
CA MET A 236 11.13 0.34 9.85
C MET A 236 9.98 1.26 10.28
N ALA A 237 10.25 2.53 10.55
CA ALA A 237 9.22 3.51 10.91
C ALA A 237 8.25 3.79 9.74
N THR A 238 8.75 3.87 8.50
CA THR A 238 7.94 4.01 7.29
C THR A 238 7.02 2.80 7.10
N LEU A 239 7.54 1.58 7.26
CA LEU A 239 6.75 0.35 7.17
C LEU A 239 5.67 0.25 8.26
N ASP A 240 5.89 0.80 9.46
CA ASP A 240 4.81 0.88 10.46
C ASP A 240 3.61 1.69 9.95
N GLY A 241 3.88 2.80 9.23
CA GLY A 241 2.84 3.59 8.56
C GLY A 241 2.20 2.86 7.38
N GLY A 242 3.01 2.22 6.54
CA GLY A 242 2.56 1.45 5.38
C GLY A 242 1.61 0.32 5.76
N ARG A 243 1.86 -0.39 6.89
CA ARG A 243 0.97 -1.45 7.39
C ARG A 243 -0.48 -0.97 7.59
N ILE A 244 -0.70 0.30 7.95
CA ILE A 244 -2.05 0.87 8.03
C ILE A 244 -2.68 0.95 6.64
N GLY A 245 -1.92 1.35 5.61
CA GLY A 245 -2.36 1.35 4.22
C GLY A 245 -2.76 -0.04 3.73
N ILE A 246 -1.92 -1.06 4.00
CA ILE A 246 -2.22 -2.44 3.62
C ILE A 246 -3.41 -3.00 4.42
N ALA A 247 -3.57 -2.63 5.68
CA ALA A 247 -4.74 -3.02 6.46
C ALA A 247 -6.03 -2.44 5.86
N ALA A 248 -6.01 -1.18 5.44
CA ALA A 248 -7.13 -0.52 4.76
C ALA A 248 -7.41 -1.15 3.38
N GLN A 249 -6.38 -1.46 2.60
CA GLN A 249 -6.52 -2.16 1.32
C GLN A 249 -7.15 -3.54 1.49
N SER A 250 -6.63 -4.33 2.44
CA SER A 250 -7.16 -5.68 2.74
C SER A 250 -8.62 -5.63 3.18
N LEU A 251 -8.96 -4.66 4.02
CA LEU A 251 -10.33 -4.41 4.46
C LEU A 251 -11.22 -4.09 3.26
N GLY A 252 -10.82 -3.17 2.39
CA GLY A 252 -11.56 -2.83 1.18
C GLY A 252 -11.79 -4.02 0.26
N ILE A 253 -10.77 -4.88 0.04
CA ILE A 253 -10.92 -6.12 -0.75
C ILE A 253 -11.98 -7.04 -0.12
N ALA A 254 -11.93 -7.23 1.21
CA ALA A 254 -12.89 -8.08 1.92
C ALA A 254 -14.32 -7.55 1.81
N GLU A 255 -14.51 -6.24 1.99
CA GLU A 255 -15.81 -5.57 1.88
C GLU A 255 -16.37 -5.63 0.46
N GLY A 256 -15.52 -5.36 -0.55
CA GLY A 256 -15.92 -5.47 -1.96
C GLY A 256 -16.40 -6.88 -2.29
N ALA A 257 -15.63 -7.89 -1.88
CA ALA A 257 -15.99 -9.28 -2.08
C ALA A 257 -17.30 -9.68 -1.35
N LEU A 258 -17.47 -9.22 -0.11
CA LEU A 258 -18.69 -9.45 0.67
C LEU A 258 -19.91 -8.80 0.00
N GLN A 259 -19.77 -7.57 -0.51
CA GLN A 259 -20.86 -6.88 -1.21
C GLN A 259 -21.27 -7.63 -2.47
N GLU A 260 -20.31 -8.12 -3.26
CA GLU A 260 -20.59 -8.98 -4.43
C GLU A 260 -21.30 -10.28 -4.01
N ALA A 261 -20.88 -10.91 -2.91
CA ALA A 261 -21.51 -12.12 -2.40
C ALA A 261 -22.96 -11.87 -1.95
N ILE A 262 -23.23 -10.74 -1.27
CA ILE A 262 -24.57 -10.36 -0.86
C ILE A 262 -25.47 -10.18 -2.08
N ASN A 263 -25.01 -9.46 -3.10
CA ASN A 263 -25.76 -9.18 -4.32
C ASN A 263 -26.05 -10.48 -5.08
N TYR A 264 -25.02 -11.30 -5.32
CA TYR A 264 -25.15 -12.54 -6.05
C TYR A 264 -26.09 -13.54 -5.34
N THR A 265 -25.92 -13.75 -4.04
CA THR A 265 -26.72 -14.73 -3.29
C THR A 265 -28.18 -14.36 -3.18
N LYS A 266 -28.54 -13.08 -3.22
CA LYS A 266 -29.93 -12.59 -3.30
C LYS A 266 -30.57 -12.89 -4.65
N GLY A 267 -29.81 -12.82 -5.74
CA GLY A 267 -30.33 -13.04 -7.11
C GLY A 267 -30.29 -14.50 -7.55
N ARG A 268 -29.29 -15.28 -7.11
CA ARG A 268 -29.11 -16.67 -7.53
C ARG A 268 -30.12 -17.62 -6.90
N VAL A 269 -30.92 -18.27 -7.70
CA VAL A 269 -31.94 -19.25 -7.26
C VAL A 269 -31.45 -20.68 -7.49
N GLN A 270 -31.46 -21.50 -6.46
CA GLN A 270 -31.26 -22.95 -6.50
C GLN A 270 -32.17 -23.64 -5.50
N PHE A 271 -32.61 -24.87 -5.82
CA PHE A 271 -33.56 -25.63 -4.99
C PHE A 271 -34.82 -24.82 -4.68
N GLY A 272 -35.30 -24.04 -5.66
CA GLY A 272 -36.58 -23.30 -5.60
C GLY A 272 -36.52 -22.00 -4.79
N LYS A 273 -35.36 -21.53 -4.31
CA LYS A 273 -35.25 -20.26 -3.55
C LYS A 273 -33.88 -19.60 -3.75
N PRO A 274 -33.78 -18.27 -3.51
CA PRO A 274 -32.48 -17.58 -3.48
C PRO A 274 -31.50 -18.26 -2.51
N ILE A 275 -30.24 -18.39 -2.92
CA ILE A 275 -29.26 -19.09 -2.07
C ILE A 275 -28.96 -18.33 -0.77
N SER A 276 -29.25 -17.03 -0.70
CA SER A 276 -29.24 -16.24 0.56
C SER A 276 -30.27 -16.70 1.59
N LYS A 277 -31.22 -17.56 1.23
CA LYS A 277 -32.22 -18.12 2.16
C LYS A 277 -31.79 -19.44 2.80
N PHE A 278 -30.60 -19.94 2.46
CA PHE A 278 -30.01 -21.07 3.15
C PHE A 278 -29.23 -20.61 4.39
N GLN A 279 -29.46 -21.27 5.53
CA GLN A 279 -28.88 -20.88 6.82
C GLN A 279 -27.36 -20.82 6.78
N ASN A 280 -26.72 -21.80 6.14
CA ASN A 280 -25.25 -21.81 6.00
C ASN A 280 -24.74 -20.58 5.22
N THR A 281 -25.45 -20.14 4.17
CA THR A 281 -25.08 -18.91 3.43
C THR A 281 -25.18 -17.68 4.34
N GLN A 282 -26.28 -17.60 5.12
CA GLN A 282 -26.49 -16.49 6.06
C GLN A 282 -25.39 -16.43 7.12
N PHE A 283 -25.02 -17.57 7.71
CA PHE A 283 -23.94 -17.63 8.70
C PHE A 283 -22.59 -17.25 8.10
N THR A 284 -22.29 -17.72 6.89
CA THR A 284 -21.06 -17.38 6.17
C THR A 284 -20.95 -15.87 5.92
N LEU A 285 -22.02 -15.23 5.47
CA LEU A 285 -22.07 -13.77 5.24
C LEU A 285 -21.95 -12.99 6.55
N ALA A 286 -22.60 -13.46 7.62
CA ALA A 286 -22.50 -12.83 8.94
C ALA A 286 -21.08 -12.89 9.53
N ASP A 287 -20.37 -14.02 9.36
CA ASP A 287 -18.97 -14.16 9.79
C ASP A 287 -18.04 -13.23 9.00
N MET A 288 -18.30 -13.04 7.70
CA MET A 288 -17.54 -12.09 6.86
C MET A 288 -17.75 -10.65 7.33
N GLU A 289 -19.00 -10.25 7.57
CA GLU A 289 -19.35 -8.91 8.06
C GLU A 289 -18.71 -8.63 9.42
N LEU A 290 -18.82 -9.58 10.36
CA LEU A 290 -18.17 -9.46 11.66
C LEU A 290 -16.67 -9.23 11.54
N GLY A 291 -16.00 -9.95 10.64
CA GLY A 291 -14.57 -9.76 10.42
C GLY A 291 -14.23 -8.43 9.76
N CYS A 292 -15.05 -7.93 8.82
CA CYS A 292 -14.86 -6.60 8.23
C CYS A 292 -14.98 -5.51 9.29
N GLU A 293 -15.99 -5.55 10.16
CA GLU A 293 -16.15 -4.58 11.25
C GLU A 293 -14.99 -4.63 12.26
N ALA A 294 -14.55 -5.82 12.65
CA ALA A 294 -13.40 -5.97 13.53
C ALA A 294 -12.11 -5.42 12.88
N GLY A 295 -11.90 -5.71 11.60
CA GLY A 295 -10.78 -5.21 10.81
C GLY A 295 -10.78 -3.69 10.68
N ARG A 296 -11.94 -3.09 10.44
CA ARG A 296 -12.13 -1.64 10.37
C ARG A 296 -11.74 -0.96 11.68
N LEU A 297 -12.23 -1.48 12.81
CA LEU A 297 -11.91 -0.93 14.13
C LEU A 297 -10.42 -0.98 14.42
N LEU A 298 -9.73 -2.08 14.09
CA LEU A 298 -8.27 -2.21 14.27
C LEU A 298 -7.51 -1.24 13.35
N THR A 299 -7.90 -1.13 12.09
CA THR A 299 -7.27 -0.24 11.10
C THR A 299 -7.41 1.22 11.50
N TYR A 300 -8.61 1.64 11.89
CA TYR A 300 -8.88 3.01 12.28
C TYR A 300 -8.20 3.38 13.60
N GLN A 301 -8.17 2.45 14.56
CA GLN A 301 -7.41 2.66 15.79
C GLN A 301 -5.92 2.94 15.51
N ALA A 302 -5.30 2.18 14.60
CA ALA A 302 -3.91 2.39 14.22
C ALA A 302 -3.70 3.74 13.52
N ALA A 303 -4.60 4.10 12.59
CA ALA A 303 -4.55 5.37 11.87
C ALA A 303 -4.71 6.58 12.80
N ILE A 304 -5.68 6.54 13.73
CA ILE A 304 -5.89 7.58 14.74
C ILE A 304 -4.66 7.72 15.63
N ALA A 305 -4.10 6.60 16.13
CA ALA A 305 -2.92 6.63 16.97
C ALA A 305 -1.71 7.28 16.26
N LYS A 306 -1.52 7.00 14.94
CA LYS A 306 -0.52 7.68 14.10
C LYS A 306 -0.80 9.18 14.03
N GLY A 307 -2.04 9.59 13.74
CA GLY A 307 -2.44 11.00 13.63
C GLY A 307 -2.26 11.80 14.94
N GLU A 308 -2.41 11.14 16.08
CA GLU A 308 -2.18 11.73 17.41
C GLU A 308 -0.71 11.74 17.83
N GLY A 309 0.22 11.27 16.98
CA GLY A 309 1.64 11.15 17.31
C GLY A 309 1.96 10.13 18.40
N LYS A 310 1.05 9.20 18.68
CA LYS A 310 1.24 8.10 19.65
C LYS A 310 2.02 6.96 19.00
N ARG A 311 2.61 6.09 19.85
CA ARG A 311 3.20 4.84 19.35
C ARG A 311 2.10 3.92 18.81
N TYR A 312 2.22 3.50 17.56
CA TYR A 312 1.18 2.71 16.84
C TYR A 312 1.72 1.41 16.22
N THR A 313 3.02 1.12 16.34
CA THR A 313 3.69 -0.07 15.75
C THR A 313 2.91 -1.37 15.99
N LYS A 314 2.51 -1.63 17.25
CA LYS A 314 1.75 -2.83 17.61
C LYS A 314 0.36 -2.83 16.96
N GLN A 315 -0.34 -1.71 17.03
CA GLN A 315 -1.69 -1.57 16.46
C GLN A 315 -1.69 -1.75 14.95
N ALA A 316 -0.71 -1.15 14.24
CA ALA A 316 -0.56 -1.31 12.80
C ALA A 316 -0.27 -2.76 12.39
N ALA A 317 0.62 -3.45 13.13
CA ALA A 317 0.89 -4.87 12.89
C ALA A 317 -0.34 -5.76 13.16
N MET A 318 -1.10 -5.49 14.22
CA MET A 318 -2.35 -6.22 14.53
C MET A 318 -3.41 -5.98 13.45
N ALA A 319 -3.60 -4.75 13.00
CA ALA A 319 -4.54 -4.40 11.96
C ALA A 319 -4.19 -5.12 10.65
N LYS A 320 -2.93 -5.02 10.20
CA LYS A 320 -2.46 -5.64 8.96
C LYS A 320 -2.59 -7.17 8.99
N LEU A 321 -2.18 -7.80 10.08
CA LEU A 321 -2.28 -9.25 10.26
C LEU A 321 -3.74 -9.71 10.17
N PHE A 322 -4.62 -9.08 10.93
CA PHE A 322 -6.02 -9.46 10.99
C PHE A 322 -6.72 -9.26 9.65
N THR A 323 -6.59 -8.08 9.04
CA THR A 323 -7.32 -7.74 7.81
C THR A 323 -6.84 -8.54 6.61
N SER A 324 -5.52 -8.80 6.49
CA SER A 324 -4.98 -9.59 5.38
C SER A 324 -5.43 -11.05 5.43
N GLU A 325 -5.38 -11.71 6.59
CA GLU A 325 -5.86 -13.07 6.77
C GLU A 325 -7.39 -13.15 6.60
N HIS A 326 -8.12 -12.14 7.07
CA HIS A 326 -9.57 -12.05 6.88
C HIS A 326 -9.95 -11.83 5.41
N ALA A 327 -9.24 -10.98 4.68
CA ALA A 327 -9.46 -10.75 3.25
C ALA A 327 -9.28 -12.04 2.44
N MET A 328 -8.20 -12.77 2.70
CA MET A 328 -7.94 -14.04 2.03
C MET A 328 -9.01 -15.08 2.33
N LYS A 329 -9.42 -15.20 3.59
CA LYS A 329 -10.51 -16.09 4.03
C LYS A 329 -11.84 -15.71 3.37
N THR A 330 -12.19 -14.43 3.37
CA THR A 330 -13.44 -13.89 2.81
C THR A 330 -13.50 -14.12 1.31
N THR A 331 -12.49 -13.68 0.56
CA THR A 331 -12.47 -13.79 -0.90
C THR A 331 -12.53 -15.25 -1.38
N THR A 332 -11.80 -16.16 -0.71
CA THR A 332 -11.87 -17.61 -0.98
C THR A 332 -13.28 -18.17 -0.77
N LYS A 333 -13.95 -17.77 0.30
CA LYS A 333 -15.33 -18.19 0.59
C LYS A 333 -16.34 -17.57 -0.38
N VAL A 334 -16.10 -16.35 -0.84
CA VAL A 334 -16.95 -15.70 -1.84
C VAL A 334 -16.87 -16.42 -3.18
N VAL A 335 -15.67 -16.78 -3.65
CA VAL A 335 -15.51 -17.63 -4.85
C VAL A 335 -16.33 -18.92 -4.70
N GLN A 336 -16.30 -19.57 -3.52
CA GLN A 336 -17.08 -20.77 -3.24
C GLN A 336 -18.60 -20.51 -3.31
N LEU A 337 -19.09 -19.38 -2.80
CA LEU A 337 -20.53 -19.00 -2.83
C LEU A 337 -21.04 -18.78 -4.26
N PHE A 338 -20.20 -18.32 -5.17
CA PHE A 338 -20.51 -18.16 -6.60
C PHE A 338 -20.54 -19.50 -7.36
N GLY A 339 -19.95 -20.56 -6.79
CA GLY A 339 -19.84 -21.85 -7.47
C GLY A 339 -18.98 -21.76 -8.74
N GLY A 340 -19.40 -22.38 -9.83
CA GLY A 340 -18.65 -22.34 -11.10
C GLY A 340 -18.41 -20.94 -11.64
N TYR A 341 -19.37 -20.03 -11.46
CA TYR A 341 -19.21 -18.61 -11.84
C TYR A 341 -18.11 -17.89 -11.05
N GLY A 342 -17.83 -18.28 -9.81
CA GLY A 342 -16.74 -17.68 -9.03
C GLY A 342 -15.35 -18.09 -9.54
N TYR A 343 -15.26 -19.14 -10.37
CA TYR A 343 -14.03 -19.64 -10.95
C TYR A 343 -13.76 -19.12 -12.38
N THR A 344 -14.69 -18.34 -12.91
CA THR A 344 -14.57 -17.67 -14.22
C THR A 344 -14.33 -16.18 -14.05
N LYS A 345 -13.91 -15.50 -15.12
CA LYS A 345 -13.68 -14.05 -15.14
C LYS A 345 -14.95 -13.23 -15.38
N ASP A 346 -16.13 -13.85 -15.38
CA ASP A 346 -17.42 -13.17 -15.57
C ASP A 346 -17.81 -12.28 -14.38
N TYR A 347 -17.24 -12.59 -13.21
CA TYR A 347 -17.43 -11.85 -11.96
C TYR A 347 -16.09 -11.43 -11.36
N PRO A 348 -16.04 -10.35 -10.58
CA PRO A 348 -14.78 -9.81 -10.07
C PRO A 348 -14.15 -10.65 -8.94
N VAL A 349 -14.86 -11.65 -8.42
CA VAL A 349 -14.52 -12.32 -7.17
C VAL A 349 -13.24 -13.17 -7.24
N GLU A 350 -12.93 -13.75 -8.40
CA GLU A 350 -11.68 -14.47 -8.62
C GLU A 350 -10.47 -13.52 -8.60
N ARG A 351 -10.61 -12.30 -9.19
CA ARG A 351 -9.60 -11.26 -9.14
C ARG A 351 -9.37 -10.80 -7.69
N MET A 352 -10.45 -10.54 -6.94
CA MET A 352 -10.37 -10.14 -5.53
C MET A 352 -9.62 -11.20 -4.69
N MET A 353 -9.80 -12.49 -4.98
CA MET A 353 -9.06 -13.56 -4.30
C MET A 353 -7.57 -13.55 -4.66
N ARG A 354 -7.21 -13.35 -5.93
CA ARG A 354 -5.81 -13.23 -6.37
C ARG A 354 -5.13 -12.00 -5.74
N ASP A 355 -5.83 -10.88 -5.73
CA ASP A 355 -5.36 -9.62 -5.17
C ASP A 355 -5.18 -9.70 -3.65
N ALA A 356 -6.10 -10.36 -2.94
CA ALA A 356 -6.01 -10.51 -1.49
C ALA A 356 -4.74 -11.24 -1.04
N LYS A 357 -4.23 -12.20 -1.84
CA LYS A 357 -3.09 -13.03 -1.41
C LYS A 357 -1.83 -12.24 -1.09
N ILE A 358 -1.52 -11.19 -1.86
CA ILE A 358 -0.31 -10.41 -1.63
C ILE A 358 -0.32 -9.67 -0.29
N THR A 359 -1.52 -9.33 0.21
CA THR A 359 -1.66 -8.60 1.47
C THR A 359 -1.14 -9.35 2.70
N GLU A 360 -1.04 -10.69 2.63
CA GLU A 360 -0.40 -11.53 3.64
C GLU A 360 1.13 -11.53 3.53
N ILE A 361 1.71 -11.05 2.42
CA ILE A 361 3.13 -11.20 2.07
C ILE A 361 3.88 -9.88 2.18
N TYR A 362 3.49 -8.86 1.43
CA TYR A 362 4.24 -7.61 1.35
C TYR A 362 4.07 -6.72 2.58
N GLU A 363 4.93 -5.71 2.70
CA GLU A 363 5.09 -4.84 3.89
C GLU A 363 5.24 -5.63 5.21
N GLY A 364 5.91 -6.78 5.10
CA GLY A 364 6.11 -7.75 6.18
C GLY A 364 5.04 -8.84 6.17
N THR A 365 5.48 -10.09 6.02
CA THR A 365 4.58 -11.25 6.00
C THR A 365 3.74 -11.36 7.28
N SER A 366 2.69 -12.18 7.26
CA SER A 366 1.88 -12.47 8.45
C SER A 366 2.75 -12.94 9.63
N GLU A 367 3.84 -13.67 9.37
CA GLU A 367 4.82 -14.11 10.37
C GLU A 367 5.61 -12.91 10.92
N VAL A 368 6.04 -11.99 10.06
CA VAL A 368 6.73 -10.75 10.49
C VAL A 368 5.81 -9.90 11.36
N GLN A 369 4.52 -9.79 11.04
CA GLN A 369 3.57 -9.08 11.90
C GLN A 369 3.51 -9.72 13.31
N ARG A 370 3.50 -11.06 13.39
CA ARG A 370 3.52 -11.78 14.67
C ARG A 370 4.80 -11.51 15.47
N ILE A 371 5.96 -11.44 14.79
CA ILE A 371 7.24 -11.03 15.41
C ILE A 371 7.11 -9.62 15.99
N VAL A 372 6.58 -8.66 15.21
CA VAL A 372 6.41 -7.28 15.68
C VAL A 372 5.47 -7.19 16.86
N ILE A 373 4.35 -7.91 16.82
CA ILE A 373 3.37 -7.95 17.94
C ILE A 373 4.03 -8.52 19.19
N SER A 374 4.67 -9.69 19.10
CA SER A 374 5.28 -10.36 20.25
C SER A 374 6.41 -9.53 20.87
N ALA A 375 7.27 -8.92 20.06
CA ALA A 375 8.31 -8.01 20.55
C ALA A 375 7.73 -6.79 21.30
N ASN A 376 6.55 -6.30 20.89
CA ASN A 376 5.85 -5.22 21.61
C ASN A 376 5.05 -5.71 22.83
N MET A 377 5.02 -7.01 23.11
CA MET A 377 4.51 -7.61 24.33
C MET A 377 5.63 -7.89 25.35
N GLY A 378 6.90 -7.68 24.95
CA GLY A 378 8.07 -7.97 25.78
C GLY A 378 8.52 -9.43 25.73
N LEU A 379 8.18 -10.16 24.67
CA LEU A 379 8.56 -11.55 24.42
C LEU A 379 9.77 -11.65 23.50
#